data_337c0bebc9403c1ecbb815ba7dbf5897
#
_entry.id   337c0bebc9403c1ecbb815ba7dbf5897
#
_cell.length_a   1.000
_cell.length_b   1.000
_cell.length_c   1.000
_cell.angle_alpha   90.00
_cell.angle_beta   90.00
_cell.angle_gamma   90.00
#
_symmetry.space_group_name_H-M   'P 1'
#
loop_
_entity.id
_entity.type
_entity.pdbx_description
1 polymer ?
#
loop_
_entity_poly.entity_id
_entity_poly.type
_entity_poly.pdbx_seq_one_letter_code
_entity_poly.pdbx_strand_id
1 'polypeptide(L)'
;MFLPLRTNVVGTRNVIDCSIKYGAESFTLISTDKAVEPSNIMGASKRVAELLTLTEDVKKADISTCAVRFGNVLASNGSVVPLFEEQIANGGPVTVTHPDVKRFFMTTEEAASLVLQASALNSTKRTDRSPIYVLEMGEPVKIAHLARQLIRLRGKVPERDIMIVYTNLRPGEKLNESLKSRSENLESTYVKGISLISVPPPDAESIKRRTNRLITKLVDRDLDGIRIELESLITGFNANARLSNKEIPLQSAKIIPLNESQQRK
;
A
#
# COMPACT_ATOMS: atom_id res chain seq x y z
N MET A 1 -7.97 -0.48 13.13
CA MET A 1 -8.78 -1.17 12.11
C MET A 1 -9.81 -0.24 11.44
N PHE A 2 -10.62 0.50 12.17
CA PHE A 2 -11.71 1.30 11.61
C PHE A 2 -11.26 2.46 10.70
N LEU A 3 -10.20 3.19 11.07
CA LEU A 3 -9.76 4.37 10.33
C LEU A 3 -9.41 4.06 8.86
N PRO A 4 -8.56 3.07 8.53
CA PRO A 4 -8.27 2.73 7.14
C PRO A 4 -9.52 2.36 6.33
N LEU A 5 -10.46 1.61 6.89
CA LEU A 5 -11.70 1.23 6.20
C LEU A 5 -12.61 2.43 5.97
N ARG A 6 -12.78 3.30 6.96
CA ARG A 6 -13.56 4.54 6.79
C ARG A 6 -12.96 5.44 5.72
N THR A 7 -11.66 5.68 5.78
CA THR A 7 -10.98 6.56 4.83
C THR A 7 -10.93 5.96 3.43
N ASN A 8 -10.46 4.73 3.31
CA ASN A 8 -10.18 4.14 1.99
C ASN A 8 -11.42 3.52 1.33
N VAL A 9 -12.38 3.01 2.07
CA VAL A 9 -13.60 2.41 1.50
C VAL A 9 -14.73 3.41 1.43
N VAL A 10 -15.15 3.95 2.58
CA VAL A 10 -16.27 4.92 2.62
C VAL A 10 -15.89 6.21 1.92
N GLY A 11 -14.68 6.72 2.16
CA GLY A 11 -14.17 7.94 1.53
C GLY A 11 -14.08 7.80 0.01
N THR A 12 -13.49 6.72 -0.51
CA THR A 12 -13.42 6.48 -1.97
C THR A 12 -14.79 6.40 -2.60
N ARG A 13 -15.72 5.66 -1.99
CA ARG A 13 -17.10 5.58 -2.48
C ARG A 13 -17.76 6.96 -2.55
N ASN A 14 -17.67 7.75 -1.47
CA ASN A 14 -18.26 9.09 -1.45
C ASN A 14 -17.69 9.99 -2.54
N VAL A 15 -16.38 9.92 -2.79
CA VAL A 15 -15.76 10.72 -3.85
C VAL A 15 -16.19 10.24 -5.23
N ILE A 16 -16.29 8.92 -5.47
CA ILE A 16 -16.83 8.37 -6.72
C ILE A 16 -18.28 8.85 -6.95
N ASP A 17 -19.14 8.69 -5.95
CA ASP A 17 -20.54 9.12 -6.03
C ASP A 17 -20.66 10.61 -6.33
N CYS A 18 -19.84 11.46 -5.70
CA CYS A 18 -19.77 12.89 -5.99
C CYS A 18 -19.23 13.16 -7.41
N SER A 19 -18.20 12.44 -7.85
CA SER A 19 -17.63 12.60 -9.19
C SER A 19 -18.68 12.31 -10.28
N ILE A 20 -19.46 11.25 -10.10
CA ILE A 20 -20.56 10.91 -11.00
C ILE A 20 -21.65 11.99 -10.96
N LYS A 21 -22.08 12.37 -9.76
CA LYS A 21 -23.15 13.36 -9.56
C LYS A 21 -22.85 14.71 -10.20
N TYR A 22 -21.61 15.14 -10.15
CA TYR A 22 -21.18 16.45 -10.64
C TYR A 22 -20.48 16.41 -12.00
N GLY A 23 -20.53 15.27 -12.71
CA GLY A 23 -20.05 15.15 -14.09
C GLY A 23 -18.54 15.29 -14.22
N ALA A 24 -17.75 14.74 -13.30
CA ALA A 24 -16.31 14.72 -13.46
C ALA A 24 -15.91 13.87 -14.69
N GLU A 25 -14.97 14.34 -15.46
CA GLU A 25 -14.49 13.64 -16.67
C GLU A 25 -13.61 12.42 -16.34
N SER A 26 -12.87 12.49 -15.25
CA SER A 26 -11.96 11.41 -14.84
C SER A 26 -11.85 11.27 -13.32
N PHE A 27 -11.57 10.05 -12.88
CA PHE A 27 -11.27 9.72 -11.48
C PHE A 27 -10.07 8.78 -11.43
N THR A 28 -9.03 9.18 -10.73
CA THR A 28 -7.81 8.37 -10.55
C THR A 28 -7.62 8.03 -9.08
N LEU A 29 -7.69 6.74 -8.75
CA LEU A 29 -7.42 6.25 -7.41
C LEU A 29 -5.91 6.09 -7.18
N ILE A 30 -5.38 6.78 -6.19
CA ILE A 30 -4.03 6.50 -5.69
C ILE A 30 -4.07 5.21 -4.86
N SER A 31 -3.46 4.15 -5.39
CA SER A 31 -3.36 2.85 -4.73
C SER A 31 -1.92 2.56 -4.28
N THR A 32 -1.63 1.31 -3.93
CA THR A 32 -0.35 0.92 -3.32
C THR A 32 -0.01 -0.54 -3.63
N ASP A 33 1.27 -0.89 -3.57
CA ASP A 33 1.77 -2.26 -3.57
C ASP A 33 1.12 -3.15 -2.49
N LYS A 34 0.69 -2.56 -1.36
CA LYS A 34 0.05 -3.27 -0.25
C LYS A 34 -1.38 -3.72 -0.53
N ALA A 35 -2.02 -3.20 -1.61
CA ALA A 35 -3.30 -3.67 -2.11
C ALA A 35 -3.20 -5.02 -2.85
N VAL A 36 -1.98 -5.41 -3.25
CA VAL A 36 -1.69 -6.69 -3.91
C VAL A 36 -1.61 -7.79 -2.86
N GLU A 37 -2.45 -8.84 -3.00
CA GLU A 37 -2.51 -9.95 -2.03
C GLU A 37 -2.40 -9.44 -0.58
N PRO A 38 -3.33 -8.59 -0.12
CA PRO A 38 -3.18 -7.83 1.10
C PRO A 38 -2.98 -8.73 2.32
N SER A 39 -2.08 -8.30 3.19
CA SER A 39 -1.73 -9.02 4.43
C SER A 39 -2.18 -8.30 5.70
N ASN A 40 -2.80 -7.13 5.56
CA ASN A 40 -3.29 -6.32 6.67
C ASN A 40 -4.51 -5.50 6.23
N ILE A 41 -5.20 -4.88 7.20
CA ILE A 41 -6.43 -4.09 6.96
C ILE A 41 -6.20 -2.88 6.06
N MET A 42 -5.05 -2.22 6.15
CA MET A 42 -4.75 -1.07 5.30
C MET A 42 -4.67 -1.50 3.82
N GLY A 43 -3.93 -2.56 3.52
CA GLY A 43 -3.86 -3.13 2.18
C GLY A 43 -5.23 -3.63 1.69
N ALA A 44 -5.98 -4.34 2.56
CA ALA A 44 -7.33 -4.80 2.24
C ALA A 44 -8.28 -3.63 1.93
N SER A 45 -8.25 -2.55 2.72
CA SER A 45 -9.08 -1.36 2.47
C SER A 45 -8.74 -0.68 1.13
N LYS A 46 -7.47 -0.64 0.75
CA LYS A 46 -7.04 -0.13 -0.57
C LYS A 46 -7.48 -1.05 -1.71
N ARG A 47 -7.42 -2.38 -1.51
CA ARG A 47 -7.93 -3.33 -2.52
C ARG A 47 -9.43 -3.17 -2.75
N VAL A 48 -10.23 -2.98 -1.68
CA VAL A 48 -11.67 -2.69 -1.83
C VAL A 48 -11.88 -1.36 -2.56
N ALA A 49 -11.08 -0.33 -2.30
CA ALA A 49 -11.14 0.94 -3.02
C ALA A 49 -10.84 0.75 -4.54
N GLU A 50 -9.86 -0.09 -4.91
CA GLU A 50 -9.63 -0.46 -6.31
C GLU A 50 -10.88 -1.13 -6.91
N LEU A 51 -11.46 -2.12 -6.23
CA LEU A 51 -12.66 -2.80 -6.72
C LEU A 51 -13.81 -1.82 -6.96
N LEU A 52 -14.06 -0.87 -6.06
CA LEU A 52 -15.07 0.18 -6.22
C LEU A 52 -14.80 1.05 -7.45
N THR A 53 -13.54 1.45 -7.65
CA THR A 53 -13.14 2.31 -8.77
C THR A 53 -13.31 1.64 -10.14
N LEU A 54 -13.18 0.32 -10.17
CA LEU A 54 -13.14 -0.48 -11.41
C LEU A 54 -14.49 -1.12 -11.76
N THR A 55 -15.58 -0.80 -11.05
CA THR A 55 -16.91 -1.37 -11.33
C THR A 55 -17.52 -0.87 -12.64
N GLU A 56 -18.37 -1.66 -13.26
CA GLU A 56 -19.09 -1.26 -14.48
C GLU A 56 -20.04 -0.07 -14.29
N ASP A 57 -20.61 0.11 -13.09
CA ASP A 57 -21.50 1.24 -12.82
C ASP A 57 -20.79 2.58 -12.96
N VAL A 58 -19.53 2.64 -12.55
CA VAL A 58 -18.69 3.84 -12.72
C VAL A 58 -18.41 4.07 -14.21
N LYS A 59 -18.16 3.00 -14.98
CA LYS A 59 -17.97 3.09 -16.43
C LYS A 59 -19.23 3.56 -17.18
N LYS A 60 -20.42 3.11 -16.76
CA LYS A 60 -21.70 3.54 -17.35
C LYS A 60 -22.00 5.01 -17.12
N ALA A 61 -21.42 5.62 -16.10
CA ALA A 61 -21.54 7.04 -15.79
C ALA A 61 -20.71 7.97 -16.70
N ASP A 62 -20.07 7.43 -17.73
CA ASP A 62 -19.22 8.18 -18.70
C ASP A 62 -17.99 8.86 -18.07
N ILE A 63 -17.58 8.43 -16.91
CA ILE A 63 -16.37 8.88 -16.24
C ILE A 63 -15.20 7.93 -16.52
N SER A 64 -14.06 8.48 -16.92
CA SER A 64 -12.82 7.70 -17.12
C SER A 64 -12.17 7.36 -15.78
N THR A 65 -12.10 6.07 -15.38
CA THR A 65 -11.57 5.67 -14.08
C THR A 65 -10.36 4.76 -14.18
N CYS A 66 -9.40 4.94 -13.30
CA CYS A 66 -8.25 4.05 -13.13
C CYS A 66 -7.76 4.01 -11.69
N ALA A 67 -6.98 2.98 -11.37
CA ALA A 67 -6.17 2.94 -10.16
C ALA A 67 -4.69 3.00 -10.54
N VAL A 68 -3.87 3.63 -9.70
CA VAL A 68 -2.41 3.71 -9.89
C VAL A 68 -1.72 3.10 -8.66
N ARG A 69 -0.99 2.01 -8.88
CA ARG A 69 -0.23 1.32 -7.84
C ARG A 69 1.24 1.71 -7.88
N PHE A 70 1.77 2.04 -6.72
CA PHE A 70 3.21 2.24 -6.52
C PHE A 70 3.61 1.90 -5.08
N GLY A 71 4.91 1.82 -4.83
CA GLY A 71 5.46 1.50 -3.51
C GLY A 71 5.50 2.70 -2.57
N ASN A 72 6.56 2.81 -1.78
CA ASN A 72 6.71 3.90 -0.83
C ASN A 72 7.23 5.16 -1.53
N VAL A 73 6.78 6.33 -1.03
CA VAL A 73 7.31 7.63 -1.44
C VAL A 73 8.24 8.14 -0.36
N LEU A 74 9.45 8.59 -0.75
CA LEU A 74 10.45 9.10 0.17
C LEU A 74 9.93 10.35 0.92
N ALA A 75 10.30 10.46 2.18
CA ALA A 75 9.99 11.60 3.05
C ALA A 75 8.48 11.92 3.22
N SER A 76 7.58 10.98 2.91
CA SER A 76 6.16 11.15 3.21
C SER A 76 5.91 11.12 4.73
N ASN A 77 4.86 11.81 5.19
CA ASN A 77 4.50 11.86 6.61
C ASN A 77 4.33 10.46 7.21
N GLY A 78 4.99 10.20 8.34
CA GLY A 78 4.97 8.91 9.02
C GLY A 78 5.76 7.79 8.29
N SER A 79 6.57 8.14 7.28
CA SER A 79 7.42 7.19 6.59
C SER A 79 8.70 6.87 7.37
N VAL A 80 9.42 5.85 6.91
CA VAL A 80 10.61 5.32 7.57
C VAL A 80 11.77 6.33 7.63
N VAL A 81 11.91 7.21 6.66
CA VAL A 81 13.02 8.19 6.62
C VAL A 81 12.91 9.22 7.74
N PRO A 82 11.79 9.97 7.90
CA PRO A 82 11.60 10.87 9.03
C PRO A 82 11.74 10.18 10.40
N LEU A 83 11.20 8.96 10.53
CA LEU A 83 11.32 8.18 11.77
C LEU A 83 12.79 7.88 12.10
N PHE A 84 13.58 7.45 11.12
CA PHE A 84 15.00 7.18 11.34
C PHE A 84 15.79 8.46 11.65
N GLU A 85 15.47 9.56 10.98
CA GLU A 85 16.10 10.86 11.26
C GLU A 85 15.84 11.32 12.70
N GLU A 86 14.59 11.18 13.17
CA GLU A 86 14.22 11.48 14.55
C GLU A 86 14.97 10.57 15.55
N GLN A 87 15.02 9.27 15.29
CA GLN A 87 15.74 8.31 16.14
C GLN A 87 17.24 8.61 16.18
N ILE A 88 17.85 8.95 15.05
CA ILE A 88 19.28 9.33 14.98
C ILE A 88 19.54 10.64 15.74
N ALA A 89 18.68 11.63 15.58
CA ALA A 89 18.79 12.91 16.28
C ALA A 89 18.72 12.74 17.81
N ASN A 90 17.94 11.79 18.29
CA ASN A 90 17.77 11.44 19.70
C ASN A 90 18.87 10.49 20.23
N GLY A 91 19.91 10.17 19.44
CA GLY A 91 21.01 9.28 19.86
C GLY A 91 20.73 7.79 19.65
N GLY A 92 19.65 7.42 18.96
CA GLY A 92 19.27 6.05 18.66
C GLY A 92 18.49 5.34 19.80
N PRO A 93 18.30 4.02 19.70
CA PRO A 93 18.65 3.20 18.55
C PRO A 93 17.70 3.41 17.36
N VAL A 94 18.18 3.11 16.13
CA VAL A 94 17.31 3.02 14.95
C VAL A 94 16.64 1.66 14.93
N THR A 95 15.31 1.65 14.80
CA THR A 95 14.52 0.42 14.86
C THR A 95 14.11 -0.07 13.46
N VAL A 96 14.46 -1.29 13.12
CA VAL A 96 14.13 -1.97 11.86
C VAL A 96 13.36 -3.24 12.16
N THR A 97 12.28 -3.52 11.45
CA THR A 97 11.44 -4.68 11.76
C THR A 97 12.10 -6.01 11.45
N HIS A 98 12.93 -6.10 10.40
CA HIS A 98 13.67 -7.32 10.08
C HIS A 98 14.91 -6.98 9.21
N PRO A 99 16.04 -7.66 9.34
CA PRO A 99 17.27 -7.38 8.57
C PRO A 99 17.08 -7.48 7.06
N ASP A 100 16.18 -8.35 6.59
CA ASP A 100 15.94 -8.60 5.17
C ASP A 100 14.70 -7.91 4.61
N VAL A 101 14.01 -7.09 5.39
CA VAL A 101 12.85 -6.37 4.87
C VAL A 101 13.27 -5.38 3.78
N LYS A 102 12.57 -5.47 2.62
CA LYS A 102 12.81 -4.60 1.47
C LYS A 102 11.56 -3.82 1.12
N ARG A 103 11.75 -2.60 0.62
CA ARG A 103 10.67 -1.74 0.12
C ARG A 103 11.10 -1.05 -1.16
N PHE A 104 10.13 -0.81 -2.04
CA PHE A 104 10.31 0.08 -3.18
C PHE A 104 10.21 1.53 -2.72
N PHE A 105 11.01 2.40 -3.34
CA PHE A 105 10.96 3.84 -3.09
C PHE A 105 11.01 4.62 -4.40
N MET A 106 10.31 5.75 -4.41
CA MET A 106 10.44 6.81 -5.42
C MET A 106 10.32 8.17 -4.75
N THR A 107 10.69 9.23 -5.44
CA THR A 107 10.50 10.59 -4.95
C THR A 107 9.04 11.04 -5.09
N THR A 108 8.64 12.08 -4.37
CA THR A 108 7.28 12.65 -4.46
C THR A 108 7.03 13.23 -5.85
N GLU A 109 8.03 13.91 -6.42
CA GLU A 109 7.97 14.53 -7.74
C GLU A 109 7.80 13.48 -8.84
N GLU A 110 8.56 12.39 -8.76
CA GLU A 110 8.46 11.26 -9.68
C GLU A 110 7.08 10.60 -9.60
N ALA A 111 6.62 10.29 -8.39
CA ALA A 111 5.30 9.71 -8.16
C ALA A 111 4.18 10.61 -8.71
N ALA A 112 4.21 11.90 -8.40
CA ALA A 112 3.21 12.86 -8.87
C ALA A 112 3.20 12.96 -10.40
N SER A 113 4.38 13.08 -11.02
CA SER A 113 4.51 13.15 -12.49
C SER A 113 3.94 11.90 -13.17
N LEU A 114 4.31 10.71 -12.68
CA LEU A 114 3.84 9.45 -13.27
C LEU A 114 2.34 9.21 -13.04
N VAL A 115 1.80 9.64 -11.90
CA VAL A 115 0.35 9.57 -11.62
C VAL A 115 -0.44 10.46 -12.59
N LEU A 116 0.01 11.69 -12.85
CA LEU A 116 -0.62 12.58 -13.83
C LEU A 116 -0.57 12.00 -15.23
N GLN A 117 0.57 11.40 -15.63
CA GLN A 117 0.72 10.74 -16.92
C GLN A 117 -0.19 9.49 -17.03
N ALA A 118 -0.31 8.67 -15.97
CA ALA A 118 -1.23 7.53 -15.95
C ALA A 118 -2.70 7.97 -16.06
N SER A 119 -3.08 9.06 -15.41
CA SER A 119 -4.41 9.64 -15.52
C SER A 119 -4.69 10.14 -16.96
N ALA A 120 -3.74 10.81 -17.59
CA ALA A 120 -3.86 11.26 -18.98
C ALA A 120 -3.95 10.07 -19.96
N LEU A 121 -3.15 9.02 -19.76
CA LEU A 121 -3.24 7.78 -20.54
C LEU A 121 -4.64 7.18 -20.50
N ASN A 122 -5.27 7.19 -19.33
CA ASN A 122 -6.60 6.63 -19.14
C ASN A 122 -7.67 7.45 -19.87
N SER A 123 -7.54 8.76 -19.88
CA SER A 123 -8.50 9.67 -20.54
C SER A 123 -8.48 9.53 -22.06
N THR A 124 -7.36 9.14 -22.66
CA THR A 124 -7.21 9.01 -24.13
C THR A 124 -7.68 7.65 -24.67
N LYS A 125 -7.78 6.63 -23.82
CA LYS A 125 -8.14 5.28 -24.21
C LYS A 125 -9.39 4.83 -23.46
N ARG A 126 -10.57 5.03 -24.03
CA ARG A 126 -11.77 4.33 -23.56
C ARG A 126 -11.63 2.86 -23.91
N THR A 127 -11.22 2.04 -22.93
CA THR A 127 -11.16 0.59 -23.08
C THR A 127 -12.33 -0.05 -22.35
N ASP A 128 -12.81 -1.18 -22.84
CA ASP A 128 -13.84 -2.00 -22.17
C ASP A 128 -13.31 -2.61 -20.85
N ARG A 129 -12.05 -2.46 -20.57
CA ARG A 129 -11.37 -2.97 -19.38
C ARG A 129 -11.06 -1.85 -18.40
N SER A 130 -11.09 -2.17 -17.12
CA SER A 130 -10.73 -1.24 -16.05
C SER A 130 -9.22 -1.31 -15.80
N PRO A 131 -8.48 -0.24 -16.07
CA PRO A 131 -7.03 -0.26 -15.95
C PRO A 131 -6.57 -0.08 -14.52
N ILE A 132 -5.56 -0.88 -14.13
CA ILE A 132 -4.69 -0.59 -13.00
C ILE A 132 -3.31 -0.27 -13.58
N TYR A 133 -2.89 0.97 -13.43
CA TYR A 133 -1.53 1.36 -13.80
C TYR A 133 -0.57 1.04 -12.66
N VAL A 134 0.62 0.57 -13.03
CA VAL A 134 1.69 0.23 -12.08
C VAL A 134 2.90 1.08 -12.45
N LEU A 135 3.39 1.84 -11.47
CA LEU A 135 4.59 2.64 -11.67
C LEU A 135 5.84 1.78 -11.48
N GLU A 136 6.83 1.93 -12.35
CA GLU A 136 8.11 1.26 -12.22
C GLU A 136 8.89 1.85 -11.05
N MET A 137 9.22 1.00 -10.08
CA MET A 137 9.82 1.42 -8.81
C MET A 137 11.33 1.14 -8.73
N GLY A 138 11.93 0.60 -9.81
CA GLY A 138 13.30 0.14 -9.77
C GLY A 138 13.52 -1.03 -8.79
N GLU A 139 14.72 -1.16 -8.27
CA GLU A 139 15.08 -2.24 -7.35
C GLU A 139 14.65 -1.94 -5.90
N PRO A 140 14.13 -2.94 -5.19
CA PRO A 140 13.73 -2.74 -3.79
C PRO A 140 14.93 -2.60 -2.86
N VAL A 141 14.91 -1.60 -1.99
CA VAL A 141 15.98 -1.26 -1.06
C VAL A 141 15.78 -1.98 0.28
N LYS A 142 16.85 -2.60 0.81
CA LYS A 142 16.84 -3.13 2.19
C LYS A 142 16.75 -1.98 3.19
N ILE A 143 15.76 -2.04 4.09
CA ILE A 143 15.51 -1.00 5.09
C ILE A 143 16.70 -0.88 6.07
N ALA A 144 17.34 -1.99 6.43
CA ALA A 144 18.56 -1.97 7.23
C ALA A 144 19.73 -1.24 6.52
N HIS A 145 19.81 -1.33 5.18
CA HIS A 145 20.81 -0.57 4.41
C HIS A 145 20.50 0.92 4.41
N LEU A 146 19.24 1.30 4.21
CA LEU A 146 18.77 2.68 4.29
C LEU A 146 19.10 3.30 5.67
N ALA A 147 18.85 2.55 6.76
CA ALA A 147 19.19 2.98 8.12
C ALA A 147 20.69 3.30 8.25
N ARG A 148 21.57 2.40 7.78
CA ARG A 148 23.03 2.63 7.82
C ARG A 148 23.46 3.85 7.01
N GLN A 149 22.84 4.05 5.85
CA GLN A 149 23.14 5.22 5.01
C GLN A 149 22.74 6.53 5.72
N LEU A 150 21.55 6.60 6.31
CA LEU A 150 21.09 7.79 7.03
C LEU A 150 21.96 8.09 8.25
N ILE A 151 22.40 7.08 9.01
CA ILE A 151 23.32 7.25 10.13
C ILE A 151 24.66 7.87 9.64
N ARG A 152 25.21 7.37 8.53
CA ARG A 152 26.44 7.90 7.93
C ARG A 152 26.27 9.33 7.42
N LEU A 153 25.15 9.65 6.78
CA LEU A 153 24.84 11.00 6.32
C LEU A 153 24.78 12.03 7.48
N ARG A 154 24.46 11.58 8.69
CA ARG A 154 24.50 12.39 9.91
C ARG A 154 25.87 12.40 10.60
N GLY A 155 26.94 11.93 9.92
CA GLY A 155 28.31 11.90 10.44
C GLY A 155 28.56 10.91 11.59
N LYS A 156 27.67 9.92 11.74
CA LYS A 156 27.74 8.88 12.77
C LYS A 156 28.15 7.54 12.16
N VAL A 157 28.72 6.65 12.99
CA VAL A 157 29.10 5.29 12.58
C VAL A 157 28.02 4.31 13.02
N PRO A 158 27.41 3.56 12.07
CA PRO A 158 26.43 2.53 12.40
C PRO A 158 27.05 1.48 13.34
N GLU A 159 26.22 0.94 14.23
CA GLU A 159 26.54 -0.08 15.25
C GLU A 159 27.63 0.32 16.28
N ARG A 160 28.23 1.53 16.14
CA ARG A 160 29.16 2.12 17.12
C ARG A 160 28.55 3.33 17.81
N ASP A 161 28.17 4.35 17.04
CA ASP A 161 27.60 5.59 17.56
C ASP A 161 26.08 5.51 17.67
N ILE A 162 25.43 4.81 16.74
CA ILE A 162 23.99 4.58 16.69
C ILE A 162 23.75 3.09 16.42
N MET A 163 23.11 2.41 17.36
CA MET A 163 22.73 1.00 17.23
C MET A 163 21.52 0.83 16.31
N ILE A 164 21.50 -0.27 15.55
CA ILE A 164 20.32 -0.71 14.79
C ILE A 164 19.72 -1.90 15.51
N VAL A 165 18.47 -1.80 15.94
CA VAL A 165 17.74 -2.83 16.68
C VAL A 165 16.66 -3.43 15.82
N TYR A 166 16.58 -4.77 15.79
CA TYR A 166 15.56 -5.50 15.05
C TYR A 166 14.40 -5.88 15.96
N THR A 167 13.17 -5.43 15.60
CA THR A 167 11.98 -5.54 16.46
C THR A 167 11.03 -6.67 16.09
N ASN A 168 11.36 -7.50 15.08
CA ASN A 168 10.52 -8.44 14.37
C ASN A 168 9.44 -7.79 13.47
N LEU A 169 9.00 -8.55 12.46
CA LEU A 169 7.93 -8.12 11.56
C LEU A 169 6.64 -7.89 12.35
N ARG A 170 5.95 -6.81 12.03
CA ARG A 170 4.61 -6.54 12.58
C ARG A 170 3.60 -7.55 12.02
N PRO A 171 2.50 -7.85 12.75
CA PRO A 171 1.43 -8.68 12.20
C PRO A 171 0.94 -8.14 10.85
N GLY A 172 0.98 -8.98 9.82
CA GLY A 172 0.60 -8.58 8.46
C GLY A 172 1.62 -7.74 7.71
N GLU A 173 2.84 -7.58 8.22
CA GLU A 173 3.95 -7.00 7.45
C GLU A 173 4.64 -8.08 6.62
N LYS A 174 4.91 -7.77 5.34
CA LYS A 174 5.62 -8.66 4.41
C LYS A 174 7.12 -8.35 4.41
N LEU A 175 7.97 -9.35 4.22
CA LEU A 175 9.40 -9.13 3.96
C LEU A 175 9.63 -8.35 2.66
N ASN A 176 8.91 -8.74 1.60
CA ASN A 176 8.95 -8.10 0.30
C ASN A 176 7.54 -7.77 -0.15
N GLU A 177 7.33 -6.57 -0.66
CA GLU A 177 6.09 -6.17 -1.32
C GLU A 177 6.14 -6.50 -2.80
N SER A 178 4.98 -6.62 -3.44
CA SER A 178 4.84 -6.85 -4.89
C SER A 178 3.87 -5.83 -5.48
N LEU A 179 4.16 -5.38 -6.70
CA LEU A 179 3.30 -4.45 -7.43
C LEU A 179 2.19 -5.14 -8.22
N LYS A 180 2.30 -6.46 -8.40
CA LYS A 180 1.28 -7.29 -9.05
C LYS A 180 1.11 -8.61 -8.32
N SER A 181 -0.06 -9.23 -8.44
CA SER A 181 -0.30 -10.60 -8.01
C SER A 181 0.25 -11.60 -9.02
N ARG A 182 0.28 -12.89 -8.65
CA ARG A 182 0.73 -13.96 -9.55
C ARG A 182 -0.17 -14.14 -10.76
N SER A 183 -1.43 -13.81 -10.64
CA SER A 183 -2.44 -13.91 -11.71
C SER A 183 -2.54 -12.68 -12.58
N GLU A 184 -1.91 -11.57 -12.21
CA GLU A 184 -1.92 -10.32 -12.97
C GLU A 184 -0.77 -10.27 -13.96
N ASN A 185 -1.04 -9.92 -15.21
CA ASN A 185 -0.03 -9.69 -16.25
C ASN A 185 0.22 -8.21 -16.42
N LEU A 186 1.50 -7.83 -16.46
CA LEU A 186 1.93 -6.46 -16.78
C LEU A 186 2.09 -6.32 -18.29
N GLU A 187 1.46 -5.32 -18.85
CA GLU A 187 1.60 -4.90 -20.23
C GLU A 187 2.32 -3.54 -20.26
N SER A 188 3.29 -3.38 -21.15
CA SER A 188 3.99 -2.09 -21.30
C SER A 188 3.04 -1.04 -21.91
N THR A 189 3.14 0.20 -21.43
CA THR A 189 2.48 1.33 -22.10
C THR A 189 3.49 2.09 -22.98
N TYR A 190 3.03 3.05 -23.78
CA TYR A 190 3.94 3.92 -24.53
C TYR A 190 4.61 5.00 -23.66
N VAL A 191 4.20 5.12 -22.39
CA VAL A 191 4.83 6.01 -21.41
C VAL A 191 5.84 5.21 -20.60
N LYS A 192 7.10 5.61 -20.68
CA LYS A 192 8.18 4.98 -19.90
C LYS A 192 7.90 5.11 -18.40
N GLY A 193 8.10 4.04 -17.66
CA GLY A 193 7.88 4.02 -16.20
C GLY A 193 6.45 3.69 -15.80
N ILE A 194 5.54 3.43 -16.76
CA ILE A 194 4.14 3.06 -16.49
C ILE A 194 3.81 1.76 -17.23
N SER A 195 3.45 0.75 -16.46
CA SER A 195 2.88 -0.51 -16.96
C SER A 195 1.39 -0.58 -16.67
N LEU A 196 0.68 -1.44 -17.40
CA LEU A 196 -0.76 -1.64 -17.30
C LEU A 196 -1.08 -3.06 -16.85
N ILE A 197 -2.02 -3.20 -15.93
CA ILE A 197 -2.72 -4.45 -15.64
C ILE A 197 -4.16 -4.28 -16.12
N SER A 198 -4.51 -5.03 -17.17
CA SER A 198 -5.89 -5.10 -17.65
C SER A 198 -6.65 -6.16 -16.87
N VAL A 199 -7.62 -5.73 -16.06
CA VAL A 199 -8.50 -6.65 -15.34
C VAL A 199 -9.92 -6.57 -15.91
N PRO A 200 -10.66 -7.70 -15.97
CA PRO A 200 -12.07 -7.63 -16.23
C PRO A 200 -12.76 -6.83 -15.12
N PRO A 201 -13.76 -5.98 -15.46
CA PRO A 201 -14.48 -5.22 -14.45
C PRO A 201 -15.15 -6.20 -13.47
N PRO A 202 -15.05 -5.95 -12.16
CA PRO A 202 -15.74 -6.76 -11.18
C PRO A 202 -17.27 -6.59 -11.29
N ASP A 203 -18.00 -7.61 -10.87
CA ASP A 203 -19.47 -7.55 -10.82
C ASP A 203 -19.92 -6.41 -9.87
N ALA A 204 -20.45 -5.34 -10.46
CA ALA A 204 -20.82 -4.13 -9.78
C ALA A 204 -21.85 -4.34 -8.67
N GLU A 205 -22.89 -5.16 -8.94
CA GLU A 205 -23.93 -5.45 -7.96
C GLU A 205 -23.39 -6.24 -6.75
N SER A 206 -22.51 -7.20 -7.00
CA SER A 206 -21.85 -7.95 -5.92
C SER A 206 -20.97 -7.04 -5.07
N ILE A 207 -20.11 -6.23 -5.71
CA ILE A 207 -19.22 -5.29 -5.01
C ILE A 207 -20.04 -4.28 -4.19
N LYS A 208 -21.07 -3.66 -4.79
CA LYS A 208 -21.94 -2.70 -4.13
C LYS A 208 -22.64 -3.29 -2.91
N ARG A 209 -23.27 -4.46 -3.08
CA ARG A 209 -23.96 -5.16 -1.99
C ARG A 209 -23.03 -5.50 -0.83
N ARG A 210 -21.85 -6.09 -1.11
CA ARG A 210 -20.88 -6.48 -0.08
C ARG A 210 -20.25 -5.26 0.59
N THR A 211 -19.94 -4.21 -0.17
CA THR A 211 -19.42 -2.96 0.39
C THR A 211 -20.45 -2.27 1.29
N ASN A 212 -21.74 -2.29 0.93
CA ASN A 212 -22.80 -1.78 1.79
C ASN A 212 -22.86 -2.55 3.12
N ARG A 213 -22.79 -3.88 3.09
CA ARG A 213 -22.72 -4.71 4.30
C ARG A 213 -21.48 -4.36 5.13
N LEU A 214 -20.31 -4.25 4.50
CA LEU A 214 -19.07 -3.85 5.19
C LEU A 214 -19.25 -2.50 5.88
N ILE A 215 -19.87 -1.51 5.23
CA ILE A 215 -20.13 -0.20 5.81
C ILE A 215 -21.09 -0.30 7.02
N THR A 216 -22.15 -1.09 6.91
CA THR A 216 -23.05 -1.35 8.04
C THR A 216 -22.28 -1.96 9.22
N LYS A 217 -21.46 -3.00 8.97
CA LYS A 217 -20.62 -3.61 10.00
C LYS A 217 -19.62 -2.65 10.62
N LEU A 218 -19.11 -1.68 9.84
CA LEU A 218 -18.24 -0.60 10.36
C LEU A 218 -18.98 0.36 11.30
N VAL A 219 -20.23 0.71 10.98
CA VAL A 219 -21.07 1.56 11.83
C VAL A 219 -21.39 0.83 13.13
N ASP A 220 -21.79 -0.43 13.05
CA ASP A 220 -22.14 -1.29 14.19
C ASP A 220 -20.92 -1.71 15.03
N ARG A 221 -19.70 -1.42 14.56
CA ARG A 221 -18.43 -1.88 15.15
C ARG A 221 -18.33 -3.40 15.28
N ASP A 222 -19.00 -4.12 14.40
CA ASP A 222 -18.99 -5.59 14.33
C ASP A 222 -17.70 -6.09 13.70
N LEU A 223 -16.72 -6.46 14.53
CA LEU A 223 -15.39 -6.88 14.07
C LEU A 223 -15.42 -8.16 13.26
N ASP A 224 -16.25 -9.12 13.64
CA ASP A 224 -16.33 -10.40 12.95
C ASP A 224 -17.09 -10.25 11.62
N GLY A 225 -18.15 -9.45 11.60
CA GLY A 225 -18.83 -9.08 10.37
C GLY A 225 -17.92 -8.34 9.38
N ILE A 226 -17.08 -7.43 9.86
CA ILE A 226 -16.07 -6.75 9.01
C ILE A 226 -15.10 -7.76 8.39
N ARG A 227 -14.63 -8.75 9.16
CA ARG A 227 -13.74 -9.80 8.67
C ARG A 227 -14.38 -10.61 7.55
N ILE A 228 -15.59 -11.10 7.80
CA ILE A 228 -16.36 -11.90 6.84
C ILE A 228 -16.55 -11.13 5.52
N GLU A 229 -16.97 -9.87 5.60
CA GLU A 229 -17.18 -9.08 4.38
C GLU A 229 -15.86 -8.78 3.63
N LEU A 230 -14.75 -8.54 4.32
CA LEU A 230 -13.44 -8.35 3.68
C LEU A 230 -12.96 -9.64 2.99
N GLU A 231 -13.09 -10.80 3.64
CA GLU A 231 -12.74 -12.11 3.05
C GLU A 231 -13.62 -12.43 1.84
N SER A 232 -14.87 -12.01 1.87
CA SER A 232 -15.79 -12.18 0.75
C SER A 232 -15.50 -11.25 -0.44
N LEU A 233 -14.97 -10.04 -0.18
CA LEU A 233 -14.60 -9.05 -1.20
C LEU A 233 -13.25 -9.33 -1.83
N ILE A 234 -12.32 -9.91 -1.08
CA ILE A 234 -10.92 -10.04 -1.49
C ILE A 234 -10.52 -11.52 -1.48
N THR A 235 -10.43 -12.12 -2.66
CA THR A 235 -10.02 -13.51 -2.80
C THR A 235 -8.66 -13.77 -2.17
N GLY A 236 -8.57 -14.79 -1.32
CA GLY A 236 -7.32 -15.17 -0.64
C GLY A 236 -6.92 -14.30 0.55
N PHE A 237 -7.72 -13.30 0.91
CA PHE A 237 -7.52 -12.56 2.15
C PHE A 237 -8.01 -13.39 3.34
N ASN A 238 -7.15 -13.58 4.35
CA ASN A 238 -7.50 -14.24 5.60
C ASN A 238 -7.35 -13.24 6.74
N ALA A 239 -8.46 -12.73 7.22
CA ALA A 239 -8.51 -11.74 8.29
C ALA A 239 -8.10 -12.31 9.66
N ASN A 240 -8.40 -13.58 9.94
CA ASN A 240 -8.11 -14.23 11.23
C ASN A 240 -6.62 -14.37 11.52
N ALA A 241 -5.82 -14.71 10.51
CA ALA A 241 -4.37 -14.83 10.65
C ALA A 241 -3.67 -13.47 10.89
N ARG A 242 -4.38 -12.33 10.76
CA ARG A 242 -3.76 -11.01 10.56
C ARG A 242 -4.34 -9.87 11.39
N LEU A 243 -5.38 -10.14 12.18
CA LEU A 243 -6.05 -9.14 13.03
C LEU A 243 -5.82 -9.36 14.53
N SER A 244 -4.93 -10.24 14.93
CA SER A 244 -4.54 -10.36 16.34
C SER A 244 -3.78 -9.09 16.77
N ASN A 245 -4.52 -8.01 17.00
CA ASN A 245 -4.04 -6.82 17.66
C ASN A 245 -3.80 -7.12 19.15
N LYS A 246 -2.76 -7.88 19.45
CA LYS A 246 -2.04 -7.61 20.68
C LYS A 246 -1.02 -6.52 20.31
N GLU A 247 -1.28 -5.30 20.75
CA GLU A 247 -0.25 -4.28 20.87
C GLU A 247 0.92 -4.95 21.59
N ILE A 248 2.03 -5.16 20.87
CA ILE A 248 3.27 -5.61 21.49
C ILE A 248 3.79 -4.38 22.22
N PRO A 249 3.85 -4.38 23.57
CA PRO A 249 4.45 -3.26 24.27
C PRO A 249 5.89 -3.10 23.77
N LEU A 250 6.33 -1.87 23.54
CA LEU A 250 7.70 -1.52 23.16
C LEU A 250 8.79 -2.10 24.10
N GLN A 251 8.40 -2.61 25.26
CA GLN A 251 9.27 -3.20 26.28
C GLN A 251 9.78 -4.62 26.02
N SER A 252 9.32 -5.31 24.96
CA SER A 252 9.73 -6.68 24.65
C SER A 252 10.68 -6.83 23.45
N ALA A 253 11.35 -5.77 23.02
CA ALA A 253 12.38 -5.85 22.00
C ALA A 253 13.59 -6.63 22.56
N LYS A 254 13.71 -7.92 22.22
CA LYS A 254 14.94 -8.68 22.49
C LYS A 254 16.04 -8.10 21.60
N ILE A 255 17.09 -7.57 22.24
CA ILE A 255 18.35 -7.26 21.56
C ILE A 255 18.94 -8.61 21.12
N ILE A 256 18.94 -8.88 19.84
CA ILE A 256 19.60 -10.06 19.27
C ILE A 256 20.98 -9.57 18.79
N PRO A 257 22.08 -9.90 19.49
CA PRO A 257 23.41 -9.58 18.99
C PRO A 257 23.66 -10.36 17.70
N LEU A 258 24.17 -9.69 16.68
CA LEU A 258 24.64 -10.35 15.46
C LEU A 258 25.80 -11.29 15.81
N ASN A 259 25.66 -12.57 15.53
CA ASN A 259 26.77 -13.51 15.60
C ASN A 259 27.88 -13.06 14.64
N GLU A 260 29.13 -13.08 15.12
CA GLU A 260 30.35 -12.64 14.38
C GLU A 260 30.57 -13.34 13.03
N SER A 261 29.86 -14.43 12.74
CA SER A 261 29.95 -15.17 11.49
C SER A 261 29.31 -14.47 10.27
N GLN A 262 28.58 -13.38 10.41
CA GLN A 262 27.96 -12.61 9.29
C GLN A 262 28.69 -11.32 8.97
N GLN A 263 29.82 -11.02 9.60
CA GLN A 263 30.62 -9.82 9.31
C GLN A 263 31.60 -9.95 8.15
N ARG A 264 31.69 -11.15 7.54
CA ARG A 264 32.56 -11.39 6.38
C ARG A 264 31.74 -11.87 5.18
N LYS A 265 31.08 -10.92 4.53
CA LYS A 265 30.77 -10.99 3.08
C LYS A 265 30.40 -9.59 2.55
#